data_eeb05d4301b63744b0c34e377b1318e6
#
_entry.id   eeb05d4301b63744b0c34e377b1318e6
#
_cell.length_a   1.000
_cell.length_b   1.000
_cell.length_c   1.000
_cell.angle_alpha   90.00
_cell.angle_beta   90.00
_cell.angle_gamma   90.00
#
_symmetry.space_group_name_H-M   'P 1'
#
loop_
_entity.id
_entity.type
_entity.pdbx_description
1 polymer ?
#
loop_
_entity_poly.entity_id
_entity_poly.type
_entity_poly.pdbx_seq_one_letter_code
_entity_poly.pdbx_strand_id
1 'polypeptide(L)'
;LGVPYVEDPNLVRGLDYYTHTAFELMIDNPNYDGAITTLCGGGRYNGLLELLDGPSQTGIGFALSIERLLLALDEEQIELDVDHDFDLFIVTMGEEADRFAVKLLNDLRRNGIKADKDYLQRKVKGQMKQADRLKANYTIVIGEQELEDNKINVKNMQSGESETIRLDAIINYFKN
;
A
#
# COMPACT_ATOMS: atom_id res chain seq x y z
N LEU A 1 -20.18 0.52 25.31
CA LEU A 1 -19.22 1.26 24.49
C LEU A 1 -19.87 2.39 23.69
N GLY A 2 -21.22 2.44 23.66
CA GLY A 2 -21.95 3.53 22.97
C GLY A 2 -21.93 3.46 21.45
N VAL A 3 -21.52 2.34 20.85
CA VAL A 3 -21.60 2.14 19.40
C VAL A 3 -23.06 1.90 19.03
N PRO A 4 -23.67 2.74 18.16
CA PRO A 4 -25.02 2.49 17.68
C PRO A 4 -25.03 1.25 16.78
N TYR A 5 -26.07 0.43 16.91
CA TYR A 5 -26.26 -0.73 16.05
C TYR A 5 -27.74 -1.03 15.88
N VAL A 6 -28.08 -1.78 14.85
CA VAL A 6 -29.40 -2.31 14.57
C VAL A 6 -29.34 -3.83 14.64
N GLU A 7 -30.23 -4.48 15.40
CA GLU A 7 -30.38 -5.92 15.34
C GLU A 7 -31.24 -6.32 14.15
N ASP A 8 -30.66 -7.10 13.25
CA ASP A 8 -31.36 -7.67 12.11
C ASP A 8 -31.31 -9.21 12.16
N PRO A 9 -32.41 -9.87 12.53
CA PRO A 9 -32.48 -11.33 12.61
C PRO A 9 -32.37 -12.00 11.23
N ASN A 10 -32.49 -11.24 10.13
CA ASN A 10 -32.42 -11.75 8.78
C ASN A 10 -31.01 -11.55 8.16
N LEU A 11 -30.08 -11.01 8.92
CA LEU A 11 -28.71 -10.85 8.42
C LEU A 11 -28.09 -12.21 8.10
N VAL A 12 -27.79 -12.45 6.83
CA VAL A 12 -27.15 -13.67 6.34
C VAL A 12 -25.80 -13.33 5.74
N ARG A 13 -24.77 -14.06 6.17
CA ARG A 13 -23.43 -14.01 5.58
C ARG A 13 -23.23 -15.21 4.66
N GLY A 14 -22.47 -15.00 3.57
CA GLY A 14 -22.18 -16.03 2.57
C GLY A 14 -21.24 -17.15 3.02
N LEU A 15 -20.89 -17.22 4.31
CA LEU A 15 -19.97 -18.20 4.88
C LEU A 15 -20.68 -18.95 6.00
N ASP A 16 -20.69 -20.27 5.95
CA ASP A 16 -21.44 -21.16 6.84
C ASP A 16 -20.72 -21.49 8.16
N TYR A 17 -19.50 -21.02 8.35
CA TYR A 17 -18.74 -21.23 9.59
C TYR A 17 -19.08 -20.22 10.70
N TYR A 18 -19.88 -19.20 10.43
CA TYR A 18 -20.31 -18.26 11.47
C TYR A 18 -21.28 -18.90 12.45
N THR A 19 -21.10 -18.58 13.75
CA THR A 19 -21.92 -19.05 14.85
C THR A 19 -22.37 -17.88 15.71
N HIS A 20 -23.61 -17.92 16.21
CA HIS A 20 -24.21 -16.95 17.14
C HIS A 20 -24.34 -15.53 16.61
N THR A 21 -23.19 -14.84 16.32
CA THR A 21 -23.19 -13.42 15.98
C THR A 21 -22.52 -13.21 14.63
N ALA A 22 -23.24 -12.58 13.72
CA ALA A 22 -22.69 -12.01 12.51
C ALA A 22 -22.95 -10.50 12.49
N PHE A 23 -22.11 -9.72 11.85
CA PHE A 23 -22.28 -8.28 11.74
C PHE A 23 -21.80 -7.74 10.40
N GLU A 24 -22.33 -6.58 10.04
CA GLU A 24 -21.87 -5.77 8.93
C GLU A 24 -21.72 -4.31 9.38
N LEU A 25 -20.69 -3.65 8.85
CA LEU A 25 -20.60 -2.20 8.88
C LEU A 25 -21.06 -1.68 7.53
N MET A 26 -22.12 -0.91 7.53
CA MET A 26 -22.76 -0.41 6.34
C MET A 26 -22.70 1.12 6.31
N ILE A 27 -22.68 1.68 5.11
CA ILE A 27 -22.86 3.12 4.92
C ILE A 27 -24.37 3.37 4.87
N ASP A 28 -24.83 4.31 5.69
CA ASP A 28 -26.21 4.81 5.67
C ASP A 28 -26.30 6.12 4.86
N ASN A 29 -26.04 6.04 3.57
CA ASN A 29 -26.12 7.18 2.69
C ASN A 29 -27.00 6.82 1.47
N PRO A 30 -28.14 7.50 1.26
CA PRO A 30 -29.09 7.18 0.20
C PRO A 30 -28.55 7.38 -1.23
N ASN A 31 -27.41 8.05 -1.38
CA ASN A 31 -26.73 8.24 -2.67
C ASN A 31 -25.92 7.02 -3.10
N TYR A 32 -25.72 6.05 -2.18
CA TYR A 32 -25.03 4.82 -2.52
C TYR A 32 -25.97 3.81 -3.15
N ASP A 33 -25.70 3.44 -4.38
CA ASP A 33 -26.39 2.36 -5.06
C ASP A 33 -25.93 1.02 -4.46
N GLY A 34 -26.84 0.16 -4.04
CA GLY A 34 -26.73 -1.03 -3.18
C GLY A 34 -25.48 -1.93 -3.23
N ALA A 35 -24.60 -1.73 -4.21
CA ALA A 35 -23.36 -2.51 -4.36
C ALA A 35 -22.20 -2.09 -3.41
N ILE A 36 -22.25 -0.88 -2.84
CA ILE A 36 -21.14 -0.28 -2.05
C ILE A 36 -21.48 -0.20 -0.55
N THR A 37 -22.69 -0.51 -0.16
CA THR A 37 -23.20 -0.24 1.19
C THR A 37 -22.45 -0.99 2.30
N THR A 38 -22.00 -2.23 2.07
CA THR A 38 -21.26 -3.01 3.06
C THR A 38 -19.76 -2.80 2.94
N LEU A 39 -19.17 -2.13 3.91
CA LEU A 39 -17.71 -1.88 3.98
C LEU A 39 -16.95 -3.05 4.61
N CYS A 40 -17.56 -3.63 5.66
CA CYS A 40 -16.93 -4.65 6.48
C CYS A 40 -17.97 -5.67 6.90
N GLY A 41 -17.57 -6.91 6.98
CA GLY A 41 -18.43 -7.97 7.50
C GLY A 41 -17.63 -8.99 8.26
N GLY A 42 -18.24 -9.49 9.33
CA GLY A 42 -17.59 -10.42 10.22
C GLY A 42 -18.56 -11.16 11.13
N GLY A 43 -17.99 -11.86 12.09
CA GLY A 43 -18.78 -12.60 13.08
C GLY A 43 -17.94 -13.53 13.93
N ARG A 44 -18.63 -14.26 14.79
CA ARG A 44 -18.07 -15.31 15.60
C ARG A 44 -18.00 -16.61 14.79
N TYR A 45 -16.94 -17.36 14.94
CA TYR A 45 -16.73 -18.64 14.25
C TYR A 45 -16.17 -19.70 15.21
N ASN A 46 -16.96 -20.04 16.23
CA ASN A 46 -16.64 -21.16 17.13
C ASN A 46 -16.71 -22.47 16.34
N GLY A 47 -15.75 -23.35 16.56
CA GLY A 47 -15.67 -24.63 15.85
C GLY A 47 -14.89 -24.61 14.54
N LEU A 48 -14.48 -23.44 14.04
CA LEU A 48 -13.70 -23.37 12.80
C LEU A 48 -12.33 -24.03 12.94
N LEU A 49 -11.67 -23.88 14.09
CA LEU A 49 -10.36 -24.50 14.32
C LEU A 49 -10.47 -26.02 14.39
N GLU A 50 -11.52 -26.56 15.00
CA GLU A 50 -11.78 -28.00 15.02
C GLU A 50 -12.01 -28.57 13.63
N LEU A 51 -12.72 -27.83 12.76
CA LEU A 51 -12.89 -28.21 11.34
C LEU A 51 -11.58 -28.28 10.56
N LEU A 52 -10.55 -27.57 11.04
CA LEU A 52 -9.20 -27.54 10.48
C LEU A 52 -8.21 -28.41 11.28
N ASP A 53 -8.71 -29.40 12.01
CA ASP A 53 -7.91 -30.32 12.85
C ASP A 53 -7.12 -29.60 13.97
N GLY A 54 -7.57 -28.40 14.38
CA GLY A 54 -6.99 -27.63 15.47
C GLY A 54 -7.69 -27.85 16.81
N PRO A 55 -7.20 -27.20 17.87
CA PRO A 55 -7.81 -27.29 19.21
C PRO A 55 -9.18 -26.57 19.25
N SER A 56 -10.04 -27.02 20.17
CA SER A 56 -11.33 -26.36 20.41
C SER A 56 -11.12 -24.97 21.00
N GLN A 57 -11.34 -23.94 20.17
CA GLN A 57 -11.25 -22.53 20.58
C GLN A 57 -12.33 -21.69 19.90
N THR A 58 -12.71 -20.62 20.57
CA THR A 58 -13.61 -19.62 20.01
C THR A 58 -12.81 -18.60 19.18
N GLY A 59 -13.44 -18.11 18.12
CA GLY A 59 -12.86 -17.06 17.30
C GLY A 59 -13.89 -16.00 16.92
N ILE A 60 -13.42 -14.80 16.67
CA ILE A 60 -14.18 -13.70 16.08
C ILE A 60 -13.24 -12.94 15.13
N GLY A 61 -13.75 -12.51 14.00
CA GLY A 61 -12.99 -11.73 13.05
C GLY A 61 -13.86 -11.07 12.02
N PHE A 62 -13.22 -10.30 11.15
CA PHE A 62 -13.88 -9.58 10.08
C PHE A 62 -12.96 -9.39 8.87
N ALA A 63 -13.58 -9.10 7.74
CA ALA A 63 -12.89 -8.62 6.55
C ALA A 63 -13.45 -7.26 6.13
N LEU A 64 -12.55 -6.38 5.68
CA LEU A 64 -12.85 -5.02 5.23
C LEU A 64 -12.37 -4.87 3.77
N SER A 65 -13.19 -4.26 2.91
CA SER A 65 -12.75 -3.82 1.60
C SER A 65 -12.16 -2.42 1.69
N ILE A 66 -10.85 -2.31 1.48
CA ILE A 66 -10.14 -1.03 1.48
C ILE A 66 -10.65 -0.15 0.33
N GLU A 67 -10.91 -0.73 -0.85
CA GLU A 67 -11.40 -0.01 -2.02
C GLU A 67 -12.77 0.60 -1.76
N ARG A 68 -13.70 -0.16 -1.13
CA ARG A 68 -15.02 0.36 -0.76
C ARG A 68 -14.91 1.46 0.29
N LEU A 69 -14.01 1.31 1.25
CA LEU A 69 -13.76 2.34 2.26
C LEU A 69 -13.25 3.64 1.61
N LEU A 70 -12.30 3.54 0.68
CA LEU A 70 -11.77 4.71 -0.03
C LEU A 70 -12.84 5.40 -0.88
N LEU A 71 -13.67 4.63 -1.59
CA LEU A 71 -14.81 5.18 -2.34
C LEU A 71 -15.80 5.89 -1.40
N ALA A 72 -16.08 5.30 -0.24
CA ALA A 72 -16.96 5.90 0.76
C ALA A 72 -16.40 7.23 1.30
N LEU A 73 -15.11 7.29 1.59
CA LEU A 73 -14.45 8.52 2.04
C LEU A 73 -14.49 9.62 0.96
N ASP A 74 -14.31 9.26 -0.30
CA ASP A 74 -14.39 10.18 -1.43
C ASP A 74 -15.81 10.77 -1.59
N GLU A 75 -16.84 9.92 -1.55
CA GLU A 75 -18.24 10.34 -1.62
C GLU A 75 -18.68 11.20 -0.43
N GLU A 76 -18.19 10.89 0.78
CA GLU A 76 -18.42 11.72 1.97
C GLU A 76 -17.54 12.97 2.02
N GLN A 77 -16.71 13.18 0.98
CA GLN A 77 -15.78 14.31 0.87
C GLN A 77 -14.82 14.42 2.06
N ILE A 78 -14.45 13.27 2.62
CA ILE A 78 -13.45 13.17 3.69
C ILE A 78 -12.08 13.10 3.05
N GLU A 79 -11.35 14.19 3.11
CA GLU A 79 -9.96 14.24 2.67
C GLU A 79 -9.07 13.49 3.67
N LEU A 80 -8.31 12.53 3.16
CA LEU A 80 -7.25 11.90 3.93
C LEU A 80 -6.01 12.80 3.84
N ASP A 81 -5.54 13.28 4.98
CA ASP A 81 -4.25 13.97 5.08
C ASP A 81 -3.11 12.94 4.91
N VAL A 82 -2.93 12.48 3.68
CA VAL A 82 -1.87 11.57 3.30
C VAL A 82 -0.79 12.38 2.60
N ASP A 83 0.37 12.45 3.22
CA ASP A 83 1.56 12.98 2.57
C ASP A 83 1.92 12.10 1.36
N HIS A 84 1.71 12.66 0.17
CA HIS A 84 1.92 11.97 -1.11
C HIS A 84 3.33 12.14 -1.66
N ASP A 85 4.19 12.88 -0.98
CA ASP A 85 5.53 13.15 -1.45
C ASP A 85 6.41 11.90 -1.26
N PHE A 86 7.08 11.51 -2.33
CA PHE A 86 8.08 10.47 -2.29
C PHE A 86 9.46 11.07 -2.09
N ASP A 87 10.24 10.51 -1.18
CA ASP A 87 11.63 10.92 -0.98
C ASP A 87 12.45 10.57 -2.22
N LEU A 88 12.26 9.36 -2.75
CA LEU A 88 13.10 8.83 -3.82
C LEU A 88 12.29 8.01 -4.84
N PHE A 89 12.51 8.26 -6.13
CA PHE A 89 12.06 7.39 -7.21
C PHE A 89 13.24 6.74 -7.92
N ILE A 90 13.22 5.41 -8.02
CA ILE A 90 14.26 4.60 -8.65
C ILE A 90 13.91 4.37 -10.13
N VAL A 91 14.75 4.86 -11.02
CA VAL A 91 14.70 4.63 -12.46
C VAL A 91 15.69 3.53 -12.81
N THR A 92 15.29 2.55 -13.60
CA THR A 92 16.11 1.39 -13.95
C THR A 92 16.36 1.28 -15.45
N MET A 93 17.54 0.79 -15.82
CA MET A 93 17.93 0.44 -17.19
C MET A 93 18.48 -0.99 -17.22
N GLY A 94 17.73 -1.90 -17.82
CA GLY A 94 18.11 -3.30 -17.93
C GLY A 94 17.55 -4.17 -16.79
N GLU A 95 17.54 -5.48 -17.03
CA GLU A 95 16.89 -6.45 -16.15
C GLU A 95 17.62 -6.62 -14.82
N GLU A 96 18.94 -6.56 -14.83
CA GLU A 96 19.78 -6.68 -13.63
C GLU A 96 19.56 -5.49 -12.69
N ALA A 97 19.55 -4.28 -13.23
CA ALA A 97 19.23 -3.06 -12.50
C ALA A 97 17.80 -3.13 -11.90
N ASP A 98 16.85 -3.68 -12.64
CA ASP A 98 15.47 -3.81 -12.15
C ASP A 98 15.36 -4.79 -10.99
N ARG A 99 16.04 -5.94 -11.06
CA ARG A 99 16.11 -6.90 -9.94
C ARG A 99 16.80 -6.30 -8.71
N PHE A 100 17.89 -5.58 -8.90
CA PHE A 100 18.59 -4.88 -7.83
C PHE A 100 17.69 -3.83 -7.16
N ALA A 101 16.98 -3.05 -7.98
CA ALA A 101 16.08 -2.00 -7.50
C ALA A 101 14.94 -2.54 -6.62
N VAL A 102 14.42 -3.76 -6.86
CA VAL A 102 13.41 -4.39 -6.01
C VAL A 102 13.94 -4.61 -4.58
N LYS A 103 15.17 -5.11 -4.46
CA LYS A 103 15.80 -5.30 -3.15
C LYS A 103 16.07 -3.95 -2.47
N LEU A 104 16.67 -3.02 -3.22
CA LEU A 104 16.97 -1.68 -2.70
C LEU A 104 15.70 -0.97 -2.22
N LEU A 105 14.61 -1.04 -2.99
CA LEU A 105 13.32 -0.46 -2.63
C LEU A 105 12.79 -1.01 -1.29
N ASN A 106 12.86 -2.33 -1.10
CA ASN A 106 12.47 -2.94 0.16
C ASN A 106 13.34 -2.45 1.33
N ASP A 107 14.65 -2.33 1.11
CA ASP A 107 15.58 -1.88 2.14
C ASP A 107 15.37 -0.40 2.50
N LEU A 108 15.11 0.46 1.50
CA LEU A 108 14.74 1.88 1.71
C LEU A 108 13.46 1.99 2.55
N ARG A 109 12.39 1.29 2.15
CA ARG A 109 11.10 1.31 2.85
C ARG A 109 11.20 0.80 4.29
N ARG A 110 11.99 -0.24 4.54
CA ARG A 110 12.26 -0.72 5.91
C ARG A 110 13.00 0.29 6.78
N ASN A 111 13.70 1.21 6.16
CA ASN A 111 14.39 2.30 6.84
C ASN A 111 13.59 3.59 6.91
N GLY A 112 12.29 3.55 6.59
CA GLY A 112 11.37 4.69 6.69
C GLY A 112 11.45 5.68 5.52
N ILE A 113 12.22 5.38 4.46
CA ILE A 113 12.34 6.22 3.29
C ILE A 113 11.20 5.92 2.33
N LYS A 114 10.41 6.92 1.98
CA LYS A 114 9.27 6.81 1.06
C LYS A 114 9.80 6.70 -0.38
N ALA A 115 10.05 5.49 -0.83
CA ALA A 115 10.61 5.23 -2.14
C ALA A 115 9.65 4.42 -3.02
N ASP A 116 9.75 4.63 -4.34
CA ASP A 116 9.04 3.84 -5.35
C ASP A 116 9.88 3.65 -6.62
N LYS A 117 9.42 2.79 -7.52
CA LYS A 117 10.06 2.50 -8.81
C LYS A 117 9.02 2.30 -9.92
N ASP A 118 9.46 2.22 -11.16
CA ASP A 118 8.59 1.82 -12.26
C ASP A 118 8.38 0.29 -12.29
N TYR A 119 7.13 -0.15 -12.37
CA TYR A 119 6.76 -1.57 -12.46
C TYR A 119 6.31 -1.98 -13.87
N LEU A 120 6.22 -1.03 -14.81
CA LEU A 120 5.71 -1.26 -16.16
C LEU A 120 6.83 -1.35 -17.21
N GLN A 121 8.08 -1.45 -16.78
CA GLN A 121 9.26 -1.54 -17.66
C GLN A 121 9.30 -0.44 -18.73
N ARG A 122 8.90 0.77 -18.35
CA ARG A 122 8.93 1.93 -19.24
C ARG A 122 10.38 2.30 -19.58
N LYS A 123 10.58 2.92 -20.73
CA LYS A 123 11.86 3.57 -21.04
C LYS A 123 12.17 4.67 -20.02
N VAL A 124 13.45 4.98 -19.79
CA VAL A 124 13.93 6.00 -18.81
C VAL A 124 13.09 7.28 -18.84
N LYS A 125 12.79 7.82 -20.02
CA LYS A 125 11.96 9.02 -20.17
C LYS A 125 10.55 8.85 -19.57
N GLY A 126 9.96 7.64 -19.70
CA GLY A 126 8.64 7.32 -19.14
C GLY A 126 8.70 7.19 -17.62
N GLN A 127 9.75 6.57 -17.09
CA GLN A 127 10.00 6.45 -15.67
C GLN A 127 10.20 7.82 -15.00
N MET A 128 10.99 8.70 -15.63
CA MET A 128 11.20 10.08 -15.14
C MET A 128 9.90 10.90 -15.13
N LYS A 129 9.03 10.73 -16.14
CA LYS A 129 7.70 11.36 -16.10
C LYS A 129 6.83 10.81 -14.96
N GLN A 130 6.99 9.55 -14.59
CA GLN A 130 6.28 8.97 -13.46
C GLN A 130 6.80 9.53 -12.14
N ALA A 131 8.12 9.68 -11.97
CA ALA A 131 8.74 10.33 -10.82
C ALA A 131 8.20 11.75 -10.62
N ASP A 132 8.12 12.53 -11.71
CA ASP A 132 7.59 13.89 -11.70
C ASP A 132 6.10 13.92 -11.31
N ARG A 133 5.29 13.01 -11.89
CA ARG A 133 3.86 12.88 -11.56
C ARG A 133 3.62 12.53 -10.09
N LEU A 134 4.49 11.68 -9.52
CA LEU A 134 4.44 11.29 -8.10
C LEU A 134 5.09 12.32 -7.18
N LYS A 135 5.58 13.45 -7.73
CA LYS A 135 6.25 14.51 -6.98
C LYS A 135 7.42 13.99 -6.13
N ALA A 136 8.20 13.05 -6.68
CA ALA A 136 9.37 12.56 -5.99
C ALA A 136 10.39 13.68 -5.77
N ASN A 137 10.91 13.82 -4.56
CA ASN A 137 11.91 14.83 -4.21
C ASN A 137 13.24 14.55 -4.91
N TYR A 138 13.62 13.28 -4.99
CA TYR A 138 14.84 12.83 -5.61
C TYR A 138 14.61 11.69 -6.60
N THR A 139 15.50 11.59 -7.58
CA THR A 139 15.57 10.43 -8.48
C THR A 139 16.98 9.89 -8.55
N ILE A 140 17.09 8.58 -8.74
CA ILE A 140 18.33 7.90 -9.12
C ILE A 140 18.08 7.10 -10.39
N VAL A 141 19.11 6.95 -11.21
CA VAL A 141 19.10 6.07 -12.38
C VAL A 141 20.09 4.96 -12.13
N ILE A 142 19.64 3.72 -12.16
CA ILE A 142 20.48 2.53 -11.99
C ILE A 142 20.51 1.78 -13.31
N GLY A 143 21.70 1.62 -13.86
CA GLY A 143 22.02 0.75 -14.98
C GLY A 143 23.17 -0.17 -14.62
N GLU A 144 23.70 -0.86 -15.60
CA GLU A 144 24.82 -1.79 -15.45
C GLU A 144 26.08 -1.07 -14.91
N GLN A 145 26.38 0.11 -15.44
CA GLN A 145 27.55 0.90 -15.04
C GLN A 145 27.49 1.35 -13.57
N GLU A 146 26.31 1.78 -13.09
CA GLU A 146 26.14 2.20 -11.70
C GLU A 146 26.30 1.02 -10.73
N LEU A 147 25.89 -0.18 -11.14
CA LEU A 147 26.09 -1.40 -10.36
C LEU A 147 27.57 -1.81 -10.30
N GLU A 148 28.27 -1.78 -11.43
CA GLU A 148 29.70 -2.12 -11.51
C GLU A 148 30.58 -1.14 -10.72
N ASP A 149 30.33 0.17 -10.86
CA ASP A 149 31.14 1.22 -10.21
C ASP A 149 30.74 1.42 -8.73
N ASN A 150 29.63 0.84 -8.28
CA ASN A 150 29.03 1.09 -6.97
C ASN A 150 28.84 2.60 -6.70
N LYS A 151 28.44 3.36 -7.73
CA LYS A 151 28.21 4.80 -7.67
C LYS A 151 26.89 5.16 -8.31
N ILE A 152 26.22 6.16 -7.74
CA ILE A 152 24.92 6.60 -8.19
C ILE A 152 24.82 8.12 -8.12
N ASN A 153 24.15 8.72 -9.10
CA ASN A 153 23.81 10.15 -9.06
C ASN A 153 22.44 10.32 -8.44
N VAL A 154 22.36 11.00 -7.31
CA VAL A 154 21.12 11.41 -6.66
C VAL A 154 20.76 12.80 -7.20
N LYS A 155 19.69 12.87 -7.97
CA LYS A 155 19.22 14.13 -8.56
C LYS A 155 18.06 14.68 -7.74
N ASN A 156 18.21 15.92 -7.28
CA ASN A 156 17.11 16.68 -6.70
C ASN A 156 16.17 17.16 -7.82
N MET A 157 14.90 16.82 -7.73
CA MET A 157 13.91 17.11 -8.78
C MET A 157 13.44 18.56 -8.78
N GLN A 158 13.60 19.28 -7.68
CA GLN A 158 13.24 20.71 -7.59
C GLN A 158 14.37 21.61 -8.11
N SER A 159 15.60 21.43 -7.59
CA SER A 159 16.74 22.26 -8.00
C SER A 159 17.38 21.81 -9.31
N GLY A 160 17.20 20.54 -9.68
CA GLY A 160 17.89 19.92 -10.82
C GLY A 160 19.35 19.56 -10.54
N GLU A 161 19.87 19.87 -9.37
CA GLU A 161 21.23 19.54 -8.96
C GLU A 161 21.38 18.02 -8.73
N SER A 162 22.61 17.53 -8.94
CA SER A 162 22.92 16.12 -8.75
C SER A 162 24.19 15.96 -7.94
N GLU A 163 24.16 14.99 -7.05
CA GLU A 163 25.30 14.60 -6.23
C GLU A 163 25.64 13.12 -6.49
N THR A 164 26.92 12.82 -6.62
CA THR A 164 27.39 11.43 -6.79
C THR A 164 27.72 10.84 -5.43
N ILE A 165 27.08 9.75 -5.07
CA ILE A 165 27.34 9.00 -3.84
C ILE A 165 27.67 7.55 -4.15
N ARG A 166 28.12 6.80 -3.15
CA ARG A 166 28.21 5.34 -3.25
C ARG A 166 26.81 4.73 -3.19
N LEU A 167 26.54 3.75 -4.04
CA LEU A 167 25.27 3.08 -4.11
C LEU A 167 24.92 2.36 -2.79
N ASP A 168 25.92 1.76 -2.15
CA ASP A 168 25.76 1.10 -0.85
C ASP A 168 25.54 2.07 0.33
N ALA A 169 25.78 3.36 0.16
CA ALA A 169 25.58 4.40 1.16
C ALA A 169 24.21 5.10 1.07
N ILE A 170 23.36 4.76 0.08
CA ILE A 170 22.14 5.50 -0.24
C ILE A 170 21.14 5.57 0.94
N ILE A 171 21.01 4.51 1.73
CA ILE A 171 20.11 4.49 2.89
C ILE A 171 20.58 5.53 3.93
N ASN A 172 21.88 5.60 4.19
CA ASN A 172 22.44 6.55 5.14
C ASN A 172 22.32 7.99 4.63
N TYR A 173 22.40 8.19 3.33
CA TYR A 173 22.23 9.49 2.70
C TYR A 173 20.86 10.11 2.96
N PHE A 174 19.79 9.29 2.91
CA PHE A 174 18.42 9.76 3.15
C PHE A 174 17.99 9.74 4.63
N LYS A 175 18.83 9.23 5.54
CA LYS A 175 18.54 9.24 6.98
C LYS A 175 19.08 10.46 7.72
N ASN A 176 20.01 11.20 7.09
CA ASN A 176 20.62 12.40 7.63
C ASN A 176 19.89 13.65 7.13
#